data_15bd67837a411c86cfd9b4a8d0a704ac
#
_entry.id   15bd67837a411c86cfd9b4a8d0a704ac
#
_cell.length_a   1.000
_cell.length_b   1.000
_cell.length_c   1.000
_cell.angle_alpha   90.00
_cell.angle_beta   90.00
_cell.angle_gamma   90.00
#
_symmetry.space_group_name_H-M   'P 1'
#
loop_
_entity.id
_entity.type
_entity.pdbx_description
1 polymer ?
#
loop_
_entity_poly.entity_id
_entity_poly.type
_entity_poly.pdbx_seq_one_letter_code
_entity_poly.pdbx_strand_id
1 'polypeptide(L)'
;MTPPTFTPPVTDADVTVLANGIDAPALWPGLPIRPVKGEILRLRWRKGCMPVPQRVIRARVHGRQVYLVPRADGVVAGATQYEHGRDTAPAVTGVRDILDDACAVMPALGEYELAECAAGLRPMTPDGLPIVGWLDDRTLAATGHGRNGFLLAPWTAQRISDLLAGDVKEKVALC
;
A
#
# COMPACT_ATOMS: atom_id res chain seq x y z
N MET A 1 -25.21 1.86 -17.04
CA MET A 1 -25.37 1.10 -15.80
C MET A 1 -25.05 2.04 -14.66
N THR A 2 -26.03 2.37 -13.83
CA THR A 2 -25.83 3.17 -12.62
C THR A 2 -24.93 2.37 -11.66
N PRO A 3 -23.85 2.94 -11.11
CA PRO A 3 -23.05 2.24 -10.11
C PRO A 3 -23.94 1.88 -8.92
N PRO A 4 -23.70 0.71 -8.27
CA PRO A 4 -24.47 0.33 -7.11
C PRO A 4 -24.30 1.40 -6.03
N THR A 5 -25.40 1.93 -5.56
CA THR A 5 -25.43 2.86 -4.42
C THR A 5 -25.13 2.02 -3.16
N PHE A 6 -23.90 2.05 -2.72
CA PHE A 6 -23.55 1.41 -1.45
C PHE A 6 -24.01 2.31 -0.32
N THR A 7 -24.96 1.81 0.48
CA THR A 7 -25.34 2.46 1.74
C THR A 7 -24.41 1.91 2.81
N PRO A 8 -23.68 2.75 3.56
CA PRO A 8 -22.89 2.28 4.70
C PRO A 8 -23.78 1.47 5.63
N PRO A 9 -23.28 0.39 6.23
CA PRO A 9 -24.07 -0.35 7.21
C PRO A 9 -24.48 0.62 8.32
N VAL A 10 -25.77 0.67 8.62
CA VAL A 10 -26.28 1.40 9.79
C VAL A 10 -25.69 0.70 11.02
N THR A 11 -24.77 1.35 11.69
CA THR A 11 -24.15 0.84 12.92
C THR A 11 -24.73 1.61 14.10
N ASP A 12 -24.89 0.94 15.24
CA ASP A 12 -25.25 1.60 16.51
C ASP A 12 -24.06 2.36 17.12
N ALA A 13 -22.94 2.45 16.40
CA ALA A 13 -21.77 3.17 16.83
C ALA A 13 -21.97 4.69 16.79
N ASP A 14 -21.42 5.38 17.77
CA ASP A 14 -21.43 6.85 17.82
C ASP A 14 -20.63 7.47 16.70
N VAL A 15 -19.51 6.83 16.33
CA VAL A 15 -18.61 7.26 15.24
C VAL A 15 -18.20 6.06 14.39
N THR A 16 -18.16 6.27 13.07
CA THR A 16 -17.64 5.31 12.09
C THR A 16 -16.31 5.80 11.52
N VAL A 17 -15.30 4.93 11.48
CA VAL A 17 -13.99 5.23 10.84
C VAL A 17 -13.85 4.43 9.55
N LEU A 18 -13.78 5.11 8.41
CA LEU A 18 -13.55 4.50 7.10
C LEU A 18 -12.05 4.26 6.91
N ALA A 19 -11.60 3.04 7.19
CA ALA A 19 -10.21 2.62 7.05
C ALA A 19 -10.01 1.47 6.03
N ASN A 20 -10.95 1.34 5.08
CA ASN A 20 -11.05 0.25 4.13
C ASN A 20 -10.23 0.48 2.82
N GLY A 21 -9.28 1.42 2.83
CA GLY A 21 -8.30 1.62 1.76
C GLY A 21 -8.93 2.01 0.43
N ILE A 22 -8.69 1.21 -0.62
CA ILE A 22 -9.17 1.48 -1.99
C ILE A 22 -10.69 1.38 -2.13
N ASP A 23 -11.38 0.81 -1.15
CA ASP A 23 -12.83 0.65 -1.16
C ASP A 23 -13.54 1.80 -0.44
N ALA A 24 -12.80 2.75 0.11
CA ALA A 24 -13.38 3.92 0.79
C ALA A 24 -14.34 4.73 -0.10
N PRO A 25 -14.08 4.95 -1.41
CA PRO A 25 -15.03 5.64 -2.28
C PRO A 25 -16.37 4.92 -2.47
N ALA A 26 -16.44 3.61 -2.26
CA ALA A 26 -17.70 2.88 -2.32
C ALA A 26 -18.60 3.20 -1.12
N LEU A 27 -17.99 3.51 0.04
CA LEU A 27 -18.71 3.90 1.27
C LEU A 27 -18.94 5.41 1.35
N TRP A 28 -18.05 6.19 0.76
CA TRP A 28 -18.15 7.64 0.74
C TRP A 28 -17.81 8.18 -0.66
N PRO A 29 -18.81 8.33 -1.54
CA PRO A 29 -18.61 8.92 -2.85
C PRO A 29 -18.02 10.33 -2.75
N GLY A 30 -16.98 10.59 -3.53
CA GLY A 30 -16.25 11.87 -3.46
C GLY A 30 -14.88 11.78 -2.78
N LEU A 31 -14.56 10.69 -2.08
CA LEU A 31 -13.17 10.45 -1.65
C LEU A 31 -12.27 10.21 -2.89
N PRO A 32 -11.26 11.06 -3.13
CA PRO A 32 -10.43 10.98 -4.33
C PRO A 32 -9.36 9.89 -4.21
N ILE A 33 -9.79 8.66 -3.96
CA ILE A 33 -8.90 7.50 -3.80
C ILE A 33 -8.87 6.70 -5.09
N ARG A 34 -7.68 6.44 -5.61
CA ARG A 34 -7.44 5.60 -6.78
C ARG A 34 -6.54 4.41 -6.45
N PRO A 35 -6.76 3.24 -7.06
CA PRO A 35 -5.91 2.10 -6.88
C PRO A 35 -4.62 2.26 -7.69
N VAL A 36 -3.47 2.11 -7.04
CA VAL A 36 -2.15 2.03 -7.70
C VAL A 36 -1.55 0.67 -7.41
N LYS A 37 -1.41 -0.14 -8.46
CA LYS A 37 -0.89 -1.49 -8.40
C LYS A 37 0.59 -1.50 -8.04
N GLY A 38 0.97 -2.40 -7.15
CA GLY A 38 2.36 -2.69 -6.82
C GLY A 38 2.59 -4.17 -6.74
N GLU A 39 3.58 -4.64 -7.45
CA GLU A 39 3.99 -6.04 -7.47
C GLU A 39 5.24 -6.24 -6.63
N ILE A 40 5.34 -7.41 -6.01
CA ILE A 40 6.48 -7.86 -5.23
C ILE A 40 6.79 -9.31 -5.55
N LEU A 41 8.04 -9.69 -5.33
CA LEU A 41 8.49 -11.07 -5.43
C LEU A 41 8.97 -11.56 -4.07
N ARG A 42 8.61 -12.81 -3.70
CA ARG A 42 9.18 -13.51 -2.56
C ARG A 42 10.22 -14.49 -3.08
N LEU A 43 11.47 -14.24 -2.72
CA LEU A 43 12.62 -15.05 -3.09
C LEU A 43 13.04 -15.82 -1.85
N ARG A 44 12.92 -17.16 -1.90
CA ARG A 44 13.29 -18.03 -0.78
C ARG A 44 14.75 -18.44 -0.87
N TRP A 45 15.47 -18.29 0.23
CA TRP A 45 16.84 -18.74 0.32
C TRP A 45 16.93 -20.27 0.19
N ARG A 46 17.98 -20.76 -0.48
CA ARG A 46 18.30 -22.18 -0.59
C ARG A 46 19.67 -22.46 0.02
N LYS A 47 19.83 -23.67 0.56
CA LYS A 47 21.12 -24.13 1.12
C LYS A 47 22.20 -24.07 0.04
N GLY A 48 23.32 -23.44 0.38
CA GLY A 48 24.45 -23.27 -0.53
C GLY A 48 24.50 -21.93 -1.25
N CYS A 49 23.40 -21.16 -1.22
CA CYS A 49 23.41 -19.79 -1.75
C CYS A 49 23.98 -18.80 -0.72
N MET A 50 24.35 -17.60 -1.19
CA MET A 50 24.75 -16.50 -0.32
C MET A 50 23.65 -16.25 0.73
N PRO A 51 24.00 -16.01 2.02
CA PRO A 51 23.02 -15.76 3.07
C PRO A 51 22.14 -14.55 2.79
N VAL A 52 20.94 -14.55 3.39
CA VAL A 52 19.99 -13.44 3.35
C VAL A 52 20.64 -12.18 3.93
N PRO A 53 20.48 -11.00 3.31
CA PRO A 53 21.00 -9.75 3.84
C PRO A 53 20.35 -9.44 5.20
N GLN A 54 21.13 -8.87 6.13
CA GLN A 54 20.62 -8.55 7.48
C GLN A 54 19.88 -7.22 7.56
N ARG A 55 19.92 -6.40 6.49
CA ARG A 55 19.33 -5.06 6.45
C ARG A 55 18.52 -4.88 5.18
N VAL A 56 17.55 -3.98 5.25
CA VAL A 56 16.82 -3.52 4.06
C VAL A 56 17.80 -2.79 3.14
N ILE A 57 17.82 -3.21 1.88
CA ILE A 57 18.58 -2.54 0.83
C ILE A 57 17.59 -1.74 -0.02
N ARG A 58 17.93 -0.49 -0.33
CA ARG A 58 17.19 0.36 -1.25
C ARG A 58 18.15 0.87 -2.31
N ALA A 59 17.75 0.78 -3.57
CA ALA A 59 18.55 1.22 -4.69
C ALA A 59 17.67 1.85 -5.78
N ARG A 60 18.35 2.47 -6.75
CA ARG A 60 17.72 2.89 -8.01
C ARG A 60 18.50 2.22 -9.14
N VAL A 61 17.81 1.40 -9.93
CA VAL A 61 18.36 0.63 -11.04
C VAL A 61 17.55 0.97 -12.29
N HIS A 62 18.19 1.30 -13.39
CA HIS A 62 17.52 1.69 -14.65
C HIS A 62 16.44 2.77 -14.47
N GLY A 63 16.65 3.71 -13.53
CA GLY A 63 15.68 4.75 -13.20
C GLY A 63 14.53 4.29 -12.28
N ARG A 64 14.36 2.99 -12.02
CA ARG A 64 13.34 2.42 -11.14
C ARG A 64 13.85 2.30 -9.69
N GLN A 65 12.96 2.50 -8.73
CA GLN A 65 13.28 2.23 -7.31
C GLN A 65 13.08 0.75 -7.02
N VAL A 66 14.09 0.12 -6.43
CA VAL A 66 14.04 -1.25 -5.96
C VAL A 66 14.38 -1.31 -4.47
N TYR A 67 13.74 -2.21 -3.76
CA TYR A 67 14.10 -2.55 -2.39
C TYR A 67 14.19 -4.07 -2.22
N LEU A 68 15.08 -4.48 -1.34
CA LEU A 68 15.23 -5.86 -0.89
C LEU A 68 15.00 -5.87 0.62
N VAL A 69 13.94 -6.55 1.04
CA VAL A 69 13.55 -6.63 2.46
C VAL A 69 13.80 -8.04 2.96
N PRO A 70 14.77 -8.26 3.88
CA PRO A 70 15.03 -9.57 4.44
C PRO A 70 13.82 -10.11 5.19
N ARG A 71 13.63 -11.42 5.11
CA ARG A 71 12.67 -12.21 5.87
C ARG A 71 13.38 -13.41 6.47
N ALA A 72 12.72 -14.10 7.40
CA ALA A 72 13.30 -15.26 8.07
C ALA A 72 13.78 -16.36 7.10
N ASP A 73 13.08 -16.51 5.96
CA ASP A 73 13.31 -17.56 4.97
C ASP A 73 13.81 -17.03 3.60
N GLY A 74 14.09 -15.73 3.48
CA GLY A 74 14.53 -15.19 2.21
C GLY A 74 14.43 -13.66 2.09
N VAL A 75 14.05 -13.17 0.92
CA VAL A 75 13.99 -11.75 0.59
C VAL A 75 12.68 -11.42 -0.12
N VAL A 76 12.04 -10.31 0.26
CA VAL A 76 11.00 -9.68 -0.56
C VAL A 76 11.65 -8.60 -1.42
N ALA A 77 11.57 -8.74 -2.73
CA ALA A 77 12.00 -7.75 -3.71
C ALA A 77 10.80 -6.97 -4.26
N GLY A 78 10.93 -5.69 -4.45
CA GLY A 78 9.84 -4.85 -4.99
C GLY A 78 10.29 -3.40 -5.23
N ALA A 79 9.44 -2.61 -5.74
CA ALA A 79 8.12 -2.92 -6.21
C ALA A 79 7.78 -2.09 -7.45
N THR A 80 6.93 -2.61 -8.29
CA THR A 80 6.34 -1.83 -9.38
C THR A 80 5.37 -0.78 -8.86
N GLN A 81 5.04 0.20 -9.70
CA GLN A 81 4.02 1.19 -9.42
C GLN A 81 3.40 1.64 -10.73
N TYR A 82 2.16 1.23 -10.98
CA TYR A 82 1.40 1.67 -12.14
C TYR A 82 -0.12 1.55 -11.93
N GLU A 83 -0.86 2.26 -12.77
CA GLU A 83 -2.31 2.31 -12.68
C GLU A 83 -2.93 1.33 -13.68
N HIS A 84 -3.46 0.21 -13.18
CA HIS A 84 -4.15 -0.84 -13.94
C HIS A 84 -5.54 -1.11 -13.37
N GLY A 85 -6.21 -0.06 -12.90
CA GLY A 85 -7.50 -0.21 -12.26
C GLY A 85 -7.42 -1.14 -11.05
N ARG A 86 -8.34 -2.09 -10.95
CA ARG A 86 -8.43 -3.04 -9.83
C ARG A 86 -7.78 -4.41 -10.13
N ASP A 87 -7.01 -4.53 -11.20
CA ASP A 87 -6.29 -5.76 -11.50
C ASP A 87 -5.19 -6.04 -10.47
N THR A 88 -5.19 -7.24 -9.90
CA THR A 88 -4.20 -7.74 -8.93
C THR A 88 -3.38 -8.92 -9.45
N ALA A 89 -3.54 -9.28 -10.73
CA ALA A 89 -2.68 -10.29 -11.32
C ALA A 89 -1.27 -9.76 -11.58
N PRO A 90 -0.18 -10.41 -11.12
CA PRO A 90 1.17 -9.99 -11.44
C PRO A 90 1.42 -10.05 -12.95
N ALA A 91 1.95 -8.97 -13.51
CA ALA A 91 2.29 -8.90 -14.94
C ALA A 91 3.69 -9.46 -15.20
N VAL A 92 3.87 -10.18 -16.30
CA VAL A 92 5.18 -10.76 -16.69
C VAL A 92 6.26 -9.69 -16.77
N THR A 93 5.95 -8.50 -17.31
CA THR A 93 6.89 -7.40 -17.39
C THR A 93 7.30 -6.88 -16.01
N GLY A 94 6.36 -6.75 -15.06
CA GLY A 94 6.65 -6.32 -13.71
C GLY A 94 7.52 -7.32 -12.96
N VAL A 95 7.23 -8.61 -13.08
CA VAL A 95 8.04 -9.70 -12.51
C VAL A 95 9.46 -9.68 -13.06
N ARG A 96 9.62 -9.59 -14.40
CA ARG A 96 10.93 -9.48 -15.05
C ARG A 96 11.70 -8.27 -14.55
N ASP A 97 11.11 -7.10 -14.54
CA ASP A 97 11.78 -5.86 -14.18
C ASP A 97 12.25 -5.86 -12.72
N ILE A 98 11.44 -6.45 -11.80
CA ILE A 98 11.85 -6.60 -10.40
C ILE A 98 13.00 -7.60 -10.26
N LEU A 99 12.98 -8.72 -11.00
CA LEU A 99 14.05 -9.71 -10.98
C LEU A 99 15.37 -9.09 -11.50
N ASP A 100 15.32 -8.42 -12.64
CA ASP A 100 16.48 -7.76 -13.24
C ASP A 100 17.09 -6.73 -12.29
N ASP A 101 16.26 -5.86 -11.71
CA ASP A 101 16.73 -4.83 -10.78
C ASP A 101 17.24 -5.44 -9.45
N ALA A 102 16.58 -6.46 -8.92
CA ALA A 102 17.01 -7.14 -7.70
C ALA A 102 18.35 -7.86 -7.88
N CYS A 103 18.54 -8.55 -9.00
CA CYS A 103 19.79 -9.23 -9.34
C CYS A 103 20.91 -8.26 -9.69
N ALA A 104 20.60 -7.09 -10.25
CA ALA A 104 21.60 -6.04 -10.46
C ALA A 104 22.13 -5.48 -9.12
N VAL A 105 21.28 -5.39 -8.09
CA VAL A 105 21.67 -4.95 -6.73
C VAL A 105 22.39 -6.05 -5.96
N MET A 106 21.90 -7.28 -6.04
CA MET A 106 22.46 -8.44 -5.35
C MET A 106 22.42 -9.67 -6.28
N PRO A 107 23.49 -9.89 -7.10
CA PRO A 107 23.53 -10.95 -8.10
C PRO A 107 23.21 -12.35 -7.56
N ALA A 108 23.58 -12.62 -6.31
CA ALA A 108 23.31 -13.89 -5.63
C ALA A 108 21.83 -14.24 -5.49
N LEU A 109 20.91 -13.28 -5.65
CA LEU A 109 19.48 -13.57 -5.65
C LEU A 109 19.04 -14.43 -6.83
N GLY A 110 19.81 -14.45 -7.91
CA GLY A 110 19.57 -15.34 -9.05
C GLY A 110 19.60 -16.84 -8.69
N GLU A 111 20.25 -17.19 -7.57
CA GLU A 111 20.32 -18.57 -7.06
C GLU A 111 19.20 -18.91 -6.07
N TYR A 112 18.37 -17.92 -5.66
CA TYR A 112 17.25 -18.16 -4.78
C TYR A 112 16.06 -18.78 -5.54
N GLU A 113 15.13 -19.36 -4.80
CA GLU A 113 13.87 -19.85 -5.36
C GLU A 113 12.88 -18.70 -5.53
N LEU A 114 12.27 -18.55 -6.69
CA LEU A 114 11.10 -17.68 -6.87
C LEU A 114 9.88 -18.36 -6.24
N ALA A 115 9.59 -18.03 -4.98
CA ALA A 115 8.53 -18.69 -4.22
C ALA A 115 7.14 -18.12 -4.49
N GLU A 116 7.06 -16.81 -4.77
CA GLU A 116 5.77 -16.15 -5.00
C GLU A 116 5.93 -14.86 -5.81
N CYS A 117 4.97 -14.61 -6.70
CA CYS A 117 4.73 -13.31 -7.32
C CYS A 117 3.38 -12.80 -6.80
N ALA A 118 3.35 -11.63 -6.18
CA ALA A 118 2.14 -11.06 -5.64
C ALA A 118 1.95 -9.61 -6.09
N ALA A 119 0.70 -9.18 -6.20
CA ALA A 119 0.34 -7.79 -6.45
C ALA A 119 -0.72 -7.31 -5.46
N GLY A 120 -0.65 -6.02 -5.12
CA GLY A 120 -1.63 -5.36 -4.28
C GLY A 120 -1.96 -3.97 -4.79
N LEU A 121 -3.07 -3.42 -4.32
CA LEU A 121 -3.54 -2.09 -4.70
C LEU A 121 -3.33 -1.12 -3.55
N ARG A 122 -2.56 -0.07 -3.80
CA ARG A 122 -2.35 1.01 -2.83
C ARG A 122 -3.43 2.06 -2.99
N PRO A 123 -4.10 2.48 -1.90
CA PRO A 123 -5.01 3.61 -1.94
C PRO A 123 -4.22 4.91 -2.09
N MET A 124 -4.26 5.52 -3.25
CA MET A 124 -3.54 6.77 -3.54
C MET A 124 -4.51 7.94 -3.70
N THR A 125 -4.16 9.07 -3.12
CA THR A 125 -4.77 10.38 -3.37
C THR A 125 -4.06 11.08 -4.53
N PRO A 126 -4.66 12.11 -5.15
CA PRO A 126 -4.02 12.86 -6.23
C PRO A 126 -2.72 13.55 -5.81
N ASP A 127 -2.66 14.06 -4.59
CA ASP A 127 -1.50 14.77 -4.02
C ASP A 127 -0.52 13.86 -3.27
N GLY A 128 -0.87 12.57 -3.08
CA GLY A 128 -0.05 11.58 -2.36
C GLY A 128 -0.10 11.73 -0.84
N LEU A 129 -0.95 12.60 -0.29
CA LEU A 129 -1.14 12.77 1.16
C LEU A 129 -2.32 11.92 1.65
N PRO A 130 -2.25 11.32 2.85
CA PRO A 130 -3.36 10.58 3.40
C PRO A 130 -4.52 11.51 3.79
N ILE A 131 -5.73 11.00 3.66
CA ILE A 131 -6.94 11.65 4.14
C ILE A 131 -7.25 11.10 5.53
N VAL A 132 -7.04 11.92 6.58
CA VAL A 132 -7.30 11.56 7.98
C VAL A 132 -8.04 12.72 8.65
N GLY A 133 -9.36 12.58 8.83
CA GLY A 133 -10.20 13.63 9.41
C GLY A 133 -11.69 13.36 9.26
N TRP A 134 -12.51 14.27 9.77
CA TRP A 134 -13.97 14.20 9.70
C TRP A 134 -14.49 14.43 8.28
N LEU A 135 -15.33 13.54 7.81
CA LEU A 135 -16.12 13.70 6.58
C LEU A 135 -17.45 14.36 6.87
N ASP A 136 -18.09 13.95 7.96
CA ASP A 136 -19.28 14.55 8.54
C ASP A 136 -19.20 14.52 10.09
N ASP A 137 -20.31 14.71 10.77
CA ASP A 137 -20.37 14.80 12.25
C ASP A 137 -20.22 13.41 12.94
N ARG A 138 -20.27 12.30 12.19
CA ARG A 138 -20.21 10.92 12.70
C ARG A 138 -19.26 10.02 11.93
N THR A 139 -18.65 10.52 10.88
CA THR A 139 -17.80 9.69 9.99
C THR A 139 -16.40 10.29 9.85
N LEU A 140 -15.38 9.51 10.19
CA LEU A 140 -13.98 9.82 9.98
C LEU A 140 -13.43 9.02 8.79
N ALA A 141 -12.52 9.62 8.02
CA ALA A 141 -11.69 8.91 7.05
C ALA A 141 -10.30 8.64 7.62
N ALA A 142 -9.72 7.49 7.28
CA ALA A 142 -8.33 7.13 7.51
C ALA A 142 -7.83 6.31 6.31
N THR A 143 -7.59 6.97 5.18
CA THR A 143 -7.27 6.31 3.90
C THR A 143 -6.27 7.12 3.07
N GLY A 144 -5.91 6.64 1.88
CA GLY A 144 -5.04 7.39 0.97
C GLY A 144 -3.54 7.34 1.28
N HIS A 145 -3.09 6.47 2.18
CA HIS A 145 -1.70 6.40 2.65
C HIS A 145 -0.70 5.93 1.59
N GLY A 146 -1.17 5.41 0.47
CA GLY A 146 -0.34 4.93 -0.61
C GLY A 146 0.70 3.90 -0.16
N ARG A 147 1.97 4.13 -0.51
CA ARG A 147 3.09 3.25 -0.11
C ARG A 147 3.58 3.48 1.34
N ASN A 148 3.12 4.53 1.99
CA ASN A 148 3.61 4.95 3.31
C ASN A 148 2.69 4.51 4.46
N GLY A 149 1.72 3.63 4.22
CA GLY A 149 0.73 3.24 5.23
C GLY A 149 1.35 2.71 6.52
N PHE A 150 2.35 1.85 6.44
CA PHE A 150 3.07 1.35 7.62
C PHE A 150 3.83 2.45 8.38
N LEU A 151 4.51 3.34 7.65
CA LEU A 151 5.26 4.44 8.23
C LEU A 151 4.34 5.44 8.95
N LEU A 152 3.19 5.71 8.38
CA LEU A 152 2.23 6.70 8.88
C LEU A 152 1.22 6.12 9.88
N ALA A 153 1.19 4.79 10.10
CA ALA A 153 0.21 4.17 10.97
C ALA A 153 0.20 4.75 12.41
N PRO A 154 1.35 4.98 13.09
CA PRO A 154 1.34 5.58 14.42
C PRO A 154 0.78 7.02 14.41
N TRP A 155 1.16 7.82 13.43
CA TRP A 155 0.64 9.17 13.27
C TRP A 155 -0.87 9.16 13.01
N THR A 156 -1.36 8.28 12.12
CA THR A 156 -2.78 8.13 11.83
C THR A 156 -3.57 7.73 13.07
N ALA A 157 -3.06 6.79 13.86
CA ALA A 157 -3.70 6.35 15.10
C ALA A 157 -3.81 7.50 16.10
N GLN A 158 -2.73 8.25 16.31
CA GLN A 158 -2.74 9.43 17.19
C GLN A 158 -3.72 10.47 16.68
N ARG A 159 -3.71 10.78 15.38
CA ARG A 159 -4.61 11.77 14.78
C ARG A 159 -6.09 11.38 14.96
N ILE A 160 -6.45 10.12 14.76
CA ILE A 160 -7.82 9.64 15.00
C ILE A 160 -8.19 9.76 16.48
N SER A 161 -7.27 9.44 17.39
CA SER A 161 -7.50 9.57 18.83
C SER A 161 -7.79 11.02 19.23
N ASP A 162 -7.00 11.99 18.73
CA ASP A 162 -7.15 13.42 19.02
C ASP A 162 -8.49 13.96 18.46
N LEU A 163 -8.89 13.51 17.27
CA LEU A 163 -10.17 13.84 16.67
C LEU A 163 -11.36 13.32 17.48
N LEU A 164 -11.27 12.09 17.99
CA LEU A 164 -12.30 11.47 18.82
C LEU A 164 -12.37 12.11 20.23
N ALA A 165 -11.25 12.54 20.79
CA ALA A 165 -11.21 13.25 22.06
C ALA A 165 -11.81 14.68 21.95
N GLY A 166 -12.01 15.20 20.74
CA GLY A 166 -12.55 16.54 20.50
C GLY A 166 -11.48 17.65 20.54
N ASP A 167 -10.21 17.29 20.66
CA ASP A 167 -9.09 18.24 20.71
C ASP A 167 -8.87 18.96 19.38
N VAL A 168 -9.35 18.37 18.29
CA VAL A 168 -9.25 18.92 16.93
C VAL A 168 -10.58 18.76 16.20
N LYS A 169 -11.14 19.88 15.69
CA LYS A 169 -12.36 19.90 14.87
C LYS A 169 -12.01 20.26 13.42
N GLU A 170 -11.32 19.37 12.73
CA GLU A 170 -10.96 19.63 11.34
C GLU A 170 -11.75 18.70 10.41
N LYS A 171 -12.58 19.28 9.52
CA LYS A 171 -13.24 18.55 8.43
C LYS A 171 -12.30 18.48 7.24
N VAL A 172 -12.31 17.33 6.58
CA VAL A 172 -11.53 17.11 5.34
C VAL A 172 -12.16 17.96 4.23
N ALA A 173 -11.36 18.81 3.60
CA ALA A 173 -11.76 19.48 2.38
C ALA A 173 -11.62 18.48 1.22
N LEU A 174 -12.75 17.97 0.73
CA LEU A 174 -12.79 17.17 -0.50
C LEU A 174 -12.96 18.16 -1.68
N CYS A 175 -11.92 18.27 -2.51
CA CYS A 175 -11.95 19.06 -3.75
C CYS A 175 -12.53 18.25 -4.92
#